data_1e4cd91fe571891578759963d56f2232
#
_entry.id   1e4cd91fe571891578759963d56f2232
#
_cell.length_a   1.000
_cell.length_b   1.000
_cell.length_c   1.000
_cell.angle_alpha   90.00
_cell.angle_beta   90.00
_cell.angle_gamma   90.00
#
_symmetry.space_group_name_H-M   'P 1'
#
loop_
_entity.id
_entity.type
_entity.pdbx_description
1 polymer ?
#
loop_
_entity_poly.entity_id
_entity_poly.type
_entity_poly.pdbx_seq_one_letter_code
_entity_poly.pdbx_strand_id
1 'polypeptide(L)'
;MPDQRRATRHPVDHPVIGEHRVRGDVPLHISNISAHGFMVDGSPELGRGDRVIVRLPVIGRIEAYCIWTADERAGFQFERIIRLDDFVSMIEALQPNPRLRRRG
;
A
#
# COMPACT_ATOMS: atom_id res chain seq x y z
N MET A 1 -17.23 2.98 15.84
CA MET A 1 -17.45 3.67 14.66
C MET A 1 -17.39 2.84 13.44
N PRO A 2 -18.38 2.98 12.69
CA PRO A 2 -18.49 2.19 11.47
C PRO A 2 -17.37 2.45 10.49
N ASP A 3 -16.75 3.58 10.58
CA ASP A 3 -15.71 3.91 9.62
C ASP A 3 -14.55 2.95 9.63
N GLN A 4 -14.26 2.41 10.77
CA GLN A 4 -13.13 1.51 10.85
C GLN A 4 -13.33 0.24 10.08
N ARG A 5 -14.56 -0.16 9.93
CA ARG A 5 -14.82 -1.37 9.19
C ARG A 5 -14.57 -1.20 7.72
N ARG A 6 -14.82 -0.01 7.22
CA ARG A 6 -14.62 0.23 5.81
C ARG A 6 -13.16 0.32 5.45
N ALA A 7 -12.33 0.53 6.44
CA ALA A 7 -10.90 0.59 6.22
C ALA A 7 -10.22 -0.69 6.66
N THR A 8 -10.87 -1.82 6.46
CA THR A 8 -10.30 -3.10 6.82
C THR A 8 -8.96 -3.28 6.12
N ARG A 9 -7.97 -3.64 6.91
CA ARG A 9 -6.63 -3.82 6.41
C ARG A 9 -6.35 -5.27 6.16
N HIS A 10 -5.62 -5.53 5.09
CA HIS A 10 -5.22 -6.87 4.71
C HIS A 10 -3.72 -6.97 4.79
N PRO A 11 -3.18 -7.93 5.52
CA PRO A 11 -1.73 -8.12 5.55
C PRO A 11 -1.25 -8.60 4.19
N VAL A 12 -0.16 -8.01 3.74
CA VAL A 12 0.45 -8.37 2.47
C VAL A 12 1.94 -8.29 2.63
N ASP A 13 2.65 -8.74 1.63
CA ASP A 13 4.10 -8.67 1.61
C ASP A 13 4.48 -8.24 0.20
N HIS A 14 4.45 -6.94 -0.02
CA HIS A 14 4.56 -6.45 -1.39
C HIS A 14 5.57 -5.32 -1.51
N PRO A 15 6.73 -5.61 -2.09
CA PRO A 15 7.68 -4.54 -2.38
C PRO A 15 7.18 -3.72 -3.58
N VAL A 16 7.35 -2.42 -3.48
CA VAL A 16 6.91 -1.53 -4.54
C VAL A 16 7.87 -0.33 -4.54
N ILE A 17 7.93 0.34 -5.67
CA ILE A 17 8.71 1.56 -5.78
C ILE A 17 7.77 2.75 -5.68
N GLY A 18 8.07 3.66 -4.77
CA GLY A 18 7.35 4.91 -4.68
C GLY A 18 8.15 5.98 -5.42
N GLU A 19 7.54 6.60 -6.41
CA GLU A 19 8.21 7.64 -7.18
C GLU A 19 8.01 8.97 -6.47
N HIS A 20 9.07 9.50 -5.92
CA HIS A 20 9.03 10.76 -5.20
C HIS A 20 9.58 11.86 -6.12
N ARG A 21 8.91 12.99 -6.08
CA ARG A 21 9.25 14.09 -6.97
C ARG A 21 10.70 14.54 -6.86
N VAL A 22 11.23 14.57 -5.65
CA VAL A 22 12.58 15.06 -5.42
C VAL A 22 13.58 13.94 -5.25
N ARG A 23 13.19 12.93 -4.47
CA ARG A 23 14.12 11.86 -4.15
C ARG A 23 14.22 10.78 -5.23
N GLY A 24 13.30 10.81 -6.18
CA GLY A 24 13.28 9.78 -7.21
C GLY A 24 12.63 8.51 -6.68
N ASP A 25 13.17 7.39 -7.07
CA ASP A 25 12.58 6.10 -6.72
C ASP A 25 12.95 5.71 -5.30
N VAL A 26 11.93 5.45 -4.48
CA VAL A 26 12.11 5.07 -3.10
C VAL A 26 11.53 3.67 -2.91
N PRO A 27 12.34 2.69 -2.55
CA PRO A 27 11.81 1.34 -2.30
C PRO A 27 10.92 1.34 -1.07
N LEU A 28 9.78 0.69 -1.19
CA LEU A 28 8.84 0.58 -0.09
C LEU A 28 8.42 -0.87 0.03
N HIS A 29 8.15 -1.30 1.25
CA HIS A 29 7.67 -2.65 1.50
C HIS A 29 6.32 -2.56 2.17
N ILE A 30 5.25 -2.79 1.41
CA ILE A 30 3.90 -2.70 1.92
C ILE A 30 3.61 -3.93 2.77
N SER A 31 3.24 -3.70 4.03
CA SER A 31 2.95 -4.78 4.96
C SER A 31 1.47 -4.95 5.22
N ASN A 32 0.68 -3.93 4.98
CA ASN A 32 -0.78 -4.10 4.94
C ASN A 32 -1.37 -3.01 4.09
N ILE A 33 -2.59 -3.25 3.61
CA ILE A 33 -3.23 -2.34 2.67
C ILE A 33 -4.73 -2.37 2.89
N SER A 34 -5.37 -1.22 2.70
CA SER A 34 -6.81 -1.08 2.74
C SER A 34 -7.23 -0.28 1.52
N ALA A 35 -8.52 -0.06 1.38
CA ALA A 35 -9.00 0.77 0.27
C ALA A 35 -8.60 2.23 0.42
N HIS A 36 -8.17 2.64 1.61
CA HIS A 36 -7.81 4.03 1.89
C HIS A 36 -6.31 4.28 1.79
N GLY A 37 -5.49 3.25 1.96
CA GLY A 37 -4.06 3.46 1.95
C GLY A 37 -3.31 2.21 2.36
N PHE A 38 -2.04 2.39 2.72
CA PHE A 38 -1.20 1.25 3.06
C PHE A 38 -0.19 1.64 4.11
N MET A 39 0.38 0.62 4.72
CA MET A 39 1.45 0.80 5.69
C MET A 39 2.69 0.10 5.16
N VAL A 40 3.84 0.72 5.37
CA VAL A 40 5.10 0.13 4.96
C VAL A 40 5.95 -0.15 6.18
N ASP A 41 6.73 -1.21 6.09
CA ASP A 41 7.73 -1.54 7.08
C ASP A 41 9.06 -0.97 6.66
N GLY A 42 9.97 -0.88 7.61
CA GLY A 42 11.26 -0.26 7.36
C GLY A 42 11.15 1.22 7.63
N SER A 43 12.21 1.92 7.45
CA SER A 43 12.23 3.36 7.66
C SER A 43 12.45 4.04 6.33
N PRO A 44 11.40 4.21 5.56
CA PRO A 44 11.61 4.91 4.30
C PRO A 44 12.05 6.33 4.59
N GLU A 45 12.85 6.87 3.71
CA GLU A 45 13.34 8.23 3.92
C GLU A 45 12.29 9.22 3.47
N LEU A 46 11.13 9.13 4.09
CA LEU A 46 10.00 9.99 3.78
C LEU A 46 9.38 10.45 5.07
N GLY A 47 8.78 11.61 5.05
CA GLY A 47 8.13 12.17 6.22
C GLY A 47 6.69 12.51 5.92
N ARG A 48 5.97 12.93 6.95
CA ARG A 48 4.59 13.34 6.81
C ARG A 48 4.45 14.38 5.72
N GLY A 49 3.47 14.17 4.87
CA GLY A 49 3.21 15.08 3.77
C GLY A 49 3.91 14.73 2.49
N ASP A 50 4.92 13.88 2.54
CA ASP A 50 5.59 13.48 1.31
C ASP A 50 4.64 12.68 0.44
N ARG A 51 4.73 12.87 -0.86
CA ARG A 51 3.88 12.18 -1.82
C ARG A 51 4.70 11.28 -2.69
N VAL A 52 4.14 10.14 -2.98
CA VAL A 52 4.76 9.17 -3.89
C VAL A 52 3.71 8.65 -4.83
N ILE A 53 4.15 8.19 -5.98
CA ILE A 53 3.27 7.47 -6.89
C ILE A 53 3.72 6.02 -6.86
N VAL A 54 2.78 5.14 -6.59
CA VAL A 54 3.05 3.70 -6.59
C VAL A 54 2.23 3.07 -7.68
N ARG A 55 2.69 1.91 -8.14
CA ARG A 55 1.99 1.15 -9.15
C ARG A 55 1.51 -0.15 -8.52
N LEU A 56 0.22 -0.32 -8.48
CA LEU A 56 -0.39 -1.47 -7.83
C LEU A 56 -1.11 -2.34 -8.85
N PRO A 57 -1.15 -3.66 -8.63
CA PRO A 57 -1.89 -4.52 -9.54
C PRO A 57 -3.34 -4.08 -9.64
N VAL A 58 -3.91 -4.19 -10.82
CA VAL A 58 -5.31 -3.83 -11.11
C VAL A 58 -5.53 -2.32 -11.08
N ILE A 59 -4.98 -1.63 -10.08
CA ILE A 59 -5.20 -0.21 -9.89
C ILE A 59 -4.33 0.64 -10.81
N GLY A 60 -3.10 0.20 -11.04
CA GLY A 60 -2.17 0.99 -11.81
C GLY A 60 -1.49 2.06 -10.97
N ARG A 61 -1.17 3.16 -11.59
CA ARG A 61 -0.47 4.26 -10.91
C ARG A 61 -1.45 5.01 -10.04
N ILE A 62 -1.08 5.23 -8.79
CA ILE A 62 -1.92 5.97 -7.87
C ILE A 62 -1.02 6.74 -6.93
N GLU A 63 -1.41 7.96 -6.62
CA GLU A 63 -0.64 8.80 -5.72
C GLU A 63 -1.04 8.52 -4.28
N ALA A 64 -0.07 8.55 -3.39
CA ALA A 64 -0.32 8.40 -1.96
C ALA A 64 0.57 9.38 -1.22
N TYR A 65 0.16 9.75 -0.03
CA TYR A 65 0.96 10.66 0.77
C TYR A 65 1.09 10.13 2.18
N CYS A 66 2.25 10.40 2.75
CA CYS A 66 2.58 9.91 4.08
C CYS A 66 1.79 10.70 5.12
N ILE A 67 1.06 10.01 5.97
CA ILE A 67 0.26 10.65 7.01
C ILE A 67 0.84 10.46 8.39
N TRP A 68 1.72 9.47 8.57
CA TRP A 68 2.40 9.30 9.85
C TRP A 68 3.64 8.45 9.66
N THR A 69 4.57 8.67 10.56
CA THR A 69 5.75 7.82 10.65
C THR A 69 5.96 7.48 12.12
N ALA A 70 6.49 6.30 12.39
CA ALA A 70 6.77 5.88 13.75
C ALA A 70 7.79 4.75 13.69
N ASP A 71 8.89 4.94 14.38
CA ASP A 71 9.93 3.94 14.43
C ASP A 71 10.28 3.43 13.03
N GLU A 72 9.97 2.21 12.75
CA GLU A 72 10.33 1.62 11.47
C GLU A 72 9.11 1.35 10.61
N ARG A 73 8.14 2.25 10.66
CA ARG A 73 6.93 2.12 9.88
C ARG A 73 6.44 3.46 9.41
N ALA A 74 5.64 3.45 8.38
CA ALA A 74 5.01 4.67 7.90
C ALA A 74 3.67 4.31 7.30
N GLY A 75 2.71 5.22 7.44
CA GLY A 75 1.38 5.04 6.88
C GLY A 75 1.15 6.02 5.77
N PHE A 76 0.53 5.54 4.71
CA PHE A 76 0.24 6.33 3.52
C PHE A 76 -1.24 6.26 3.21
N GLN A 77 -1.77 7.36 2.73
CA GLN A 77 -3.17 7.44 2.33
C GLN A 77 -3.22 7.70 0.83
N PHE A 78 -4.08 6.96 0.14
CA PHE A 78 -4.25 7.17 -1.30
C PHE A 78 -4.95 8.49 -1.57
N GLU A 79 -4.71 9.03 -2.76
CA GLU A 79 -5.38 10.25 -3.19
C GLU A 79 -6.89 10.05 -3.32
N ARG A 80 -7.34 8.83 -3.45
CA ARG A 80 -8.76 8.50 -3.53
C ARG A 80 -8.98 7.13 -2.92
N ILE A 81 -10.23 6.86 -2.57
CA ILE A 81 -10.58 5.55 -2.04
C ILE A 81 -10.71 4.59 -3.22
N ILE A 82 -10.10 3.42 -3.09
CA ILE A 82 -10.16 2.41 -4.13
C ILE A 82 -11.54 1.75 -4.08
N ARG A 83 -12.16 1.58 -5.24
CA ARG A 83 -13.46 0.94 -5.33
C ARG A 83 -13.37 -0.49 -4.84
N LEU A 84 -14.45 -0.95 -4.24
CA LEU A 84 -14.46 -2.25 -3.60
C LEU A 84 -14.08 -3.39 -4.55
N ASP A 85 -14.66 -3.43 -5.72
CA ASP A 85 -14.38 -4.52 -6.64
C ASP A 85 -12.93 -4.49 -7.12
N ASP A 86 -12.39 -3.30 -7.34
CA ASP A 86 -10.98 -3.18 -7.71
C ASP A 86 -10.09 -3.59 -6.56
N PHE A 87 -10.49 -3.24 -5.35
CA PHE A 87 -9.71 -3.60 -4.19
C PHE A 87 -9.65 -5.11 -4.00
N VAL A 88 -10.78 -5.77 -4.15
CA VAL A 88 -10.81 -7.23 -4.02
C VAL A 88 -9.92 -7.88 -5.06
N SER A 89 -10.01 -7.42 -6.30
CA SER A 89 -9.16 -7.96 -7.36
C SER A 89 -7.69 -7.71 -7.09
N MET A 90 -7.37 -6.54 -6.55
CA MET A 90 -5.99 -6.24 -6.21
C MET A 90 -5.49 -7.15 -5.11
N ILE A 91 -6.29 -7.38 -4.08
CA ILE A 91 -5.88 -8.24 -2.98
C ILE A 91 -5.61 -9.65 -3.49
N GLU A 92 -6.43 -10.13 -4.38
CA GLU A 92 -6.20 -11.45 -4.95
C GLU A 92 -4.88 -11.51 -5.72
N ALA A 93 -4.52 -10.42 -6.36
CA ALA A 93 -3.27 -10.39 -7.10
C ALA A 93 -2.06 -10.24 -6.17
N LEU A 94 -2.24 -9.57 -5.05
CA LEU A 94 -1.15 -9.35 -4.10
C LEU A 94 -0.86 -10.54 -3.22
N GLN A 95 -1.87 -11.32 -2.92
CA GLN A 95 -1.70 -12.45 -2.02
C GLN A 95 -1.45 -13.70 -2.81
N PRO A 96 -0.35 -14.40 -2.55
CA PRO A 96 -0.12 -15.66 -3.23
C PRO A 96 -1.27 -16.62 -2.94
N ASN A 97 -1.63 -17.39 -3.93
CA ASN A 97 -2.65 -18.40 -3.75
C ASN A 97 -2.05 -19.58 -3.01
N PRO A 98 -2.50 -19.87 -1.79
CA PRO A 98 -1.90 -20.95 -1.01
C PRO A 98 -2.02 -22.31 -1.68
N ARG A 99 -3.07 -22.53 -2.42
CA ARG A 99 -3.21 -23.79 -3.12
C ARG A 99 -2.15 -23.99 -4.15
N LEU A 100 -1.87 -22.96 -4.91
CA LEU A 100 -0.84 -23.06 -5.91
C LEU A 100 0.51 -23.30 -5.29
N ARG A 101 0.75 -22.64 -4.18
CA ARG A 101 2.03 -22.81 -3.54
C ARG A 101 2.22 -24.20 -2.98
N ARG A 102 1.17 -24.77 -2.46
CA ARG A 102 1.29 -26.11 -1.91
C ARG A 102 1.50 -27.15 -2.95
N ARG A 103 0.95 -26.92 -4.10
CA ARG A 103 1.13 -27.88 -5.15
C ARG A 103 2.43 -27.73 -5.85
N GLY A 104 2.93 -26.61 -5.81
CA GLY A 104 4.10 -26.31 -6.55
C GLY A 104 5.31 -26.51 -5.85
#